data_b28ff2773f1baefdc655e89ba4f8721e
#
_entry.id   b28ff2773f1baefdc655e89ba4f8721e
#
_cell.length_a   1.000
_cell.length_b   1.000
_cell.length_c   1.000
_cell.angle_alpha   90.00
_cell.angle_beta   90.00
_cell.angle_gamma   90.00
#
_symmetry.space_group_name_H-M   'P 1'
#
loop_
_entity.id
_entity.type
_entity.pdbx_description
1 polymer ?
#
loop_
_entity_poly.entity_id
_entity_poly.type
_entity_poly.pdbx_seq_one_letter_code
_entity_poly.pdbx_strand_id
1 'polypeptide(L)'
;MSHEIESVNGRASMVFAGETPWHGLGHRLQGDESADQIREMAGLDWNVQVEPLYRKIDGEFVEFPLANASVRDMDNTNLGCVGPRWTPYQNESMFECFRPMVENGLMKWHTAGSLRNGQRVWCLCELNLENSEITPGDEIRKFAMLSNGHDGKLAVHFGFTPIRVVCANLSL
;
A
#
# COMPACT_ATOMS: atom_id res chain seq x y z
N MET A 1 10.41 18.65 0.64
CA MET A 1 9.97 17.68 -0.39
C MET A 1 8.82 16.90 0.20
N SER A 2 7.73 16.83 -0.52
CA SER A 2 6.58 16.04 -0.11
C SER A 2 6.93 14.56 -0.35
N HIS A 3 6.93 13.74 0.71
CA HIS A 3 7.10 12.27 0.63
C HIS A 3 5.82 11.57 0.11
N GLU A 4 4.79 12.33 -0.29
CA GLU A 4 3.49 11.85 -0.79
C GLU A 4 2.73 10.87 0.14
N ILE A 5 3.23 10.61 1.36
CA ILE A 5 2.55 9.77 2.34
C ILE A 5 1.25 10.45 2.74
N GLU A 6 0.18 9.69 2.68
CA GLU A 6 -1.13 10.18 3.07
C GLU A 6 -1.20 10.44 4.57
N SER A 7 -1.92 11.47 4.95
CA SER A 7 -2.25 11.74 6.36
C SER A 7 -3.76 11.89 6.50
N VAL A 8 -4.36 11.04 7.30
CA VAL A 8 -5.79 11.08 7.62
C VAL A 8 -5.95 11.51 9.07
N ASN A 9 -6.69 12.58 9.32
CA ASN A 9 -6.91 13.15 10.66
C ASN A 9 -5.60 13.43 11.44
N GLY A 10 -4.55 13.86 10.74
CA GLY A 10 -3.25 14.17 11.34
C GLY A 10 -2.37 12.94 11.63
N ARG A 11 -2.81 11.75 11.25
CA ARG A 11 -2.03 10.50 11.34
C ARG A 11 -1.54 10.08 9.96
N ALA A 12 -0.26 9.75 9.87
CA ALA A 12 0.32 9.23 8.64
C ALA A 12 -0.20 7.81 8.37
N SER A 13 -0.70 7.56 7.18
CA SER A 13 -1.17 6.25 6.71
C SER A 13 0.02 5.37 6.33
N MET A 14 0.82 5.00 7.33
CA MET A 14 2.01 4.18 7.18
C MET A 14 2.38 3.45 8.47
N VAL A 15 2.86 2.23 8.35
CA VAL A 15 3.54 1.47 9.40
C VAL A 15 4.96 1.12 8.98
N PHE A 16 5.84 0.92 9.97
CA PHE A 16 7.22 0.49 9.73
C PHE A 16 7.76 -0.39 10.86
N ALA A 17 8.62 -1.33 10.54
CA ALA A 17 9.42 -2.10 11.48
C ALA A 17 10.86 -1.54 11.55
N GLY A 18 11.52 -1.73 12.68
CA GLY A 18 12.90 -1.31 12.87
C GLY A 18 13.08 0.19 13.16
N GLU A 19 14.01 0.84 12.49
CA GLU A 19 14.33 2.25 12.71
C GLU A 19 13.27 3.18 12.14
N THR A 20 13.09 4.33 12.82
CA THR A 20 12.17 5.36 12.35
C THR A 20 12.65 5.90 10.99
N PRO A 21 11.78 5.94 9.96
CA PRO A 21 12.12 6.50 8.66
C PRO A 21 12.59 7.96 8.77
N TRP A 22 13.42 8.41 7.84
CA TRP A 22 14.01 9.75 7.82
C TRP A 22 12.99 10.91 7.93
N HIS A 23 11.76 10.69 7.44
CA HIS A 23 10.66 11.67 7.50
C HIS A 23 9.91 11.66 8.83
N GLY A 24 10.19 10.71 9.74
CA GLY A 24 9.58 10.64 11.08
C GLY A 24 8.10 10.30 11.13
N LEU A 25 7.52 9.82 10.01
CA LEU A 25 6.10 9.52 9.89
C LEU A 25 5.82 8.02 9.99
N GLY A 26 4.61 7.69 10.41
CA GLY A 26 4.11 6.32 10.50
C GLY A 26 4.10 5.76 11.92
N HIS A 27 3.54 4.56 12.06
CA HIS A 27 3.43 3.83 13.31
C HIS A 27 4.44 2.69 13.35
N ARG A 28 5.20 2.59 14.42
CA ARG A 28 6.20 1.53 14.56
C ARG A 28 5.51 0.22 14.94
N LEU A 29 5.86 -0.85 14.22
CA LEU A 29 5.43 -2.22 14.54
C LEU A 29 6.25 -2.77 15.71
N GLN A 30 5.60 -3.51 16.60
CA GLN A 30 6.23 -4.21 17.71
C GLN A 30 6.68 -5.64 17.32
N GLY A 31 6.06 -6.20 16.26
CA GLY A 31 6.41 -7.49 15.66
C GLY A 31 5.47 -8.63 16.01
N ASP A 32 4.42 -8.35 16.77
CA ASP A 32 3.39 -9.33 17.20
C ASP A 32 1.99 -9.00 16.63
N GLU A 33 1.92 -7.94 15.79
CA GLU A 33 0.65 -7.54 15.19
C GLU A 33 0.17 -8.52 14.12
N SER A 34 -1.14 -8.78 14.13
CA SER A 34 -1.79 -9.52 13.05
C SER A 34 -1.87 -8.71 11.76
N ALA A 35 -2.11 -9.37 10.62
CA ALA A 35 -2.29 -8.71 9.33
C ALA A 35 -3.39 -7.62 9.37
N ASP A 36 -4.50 -7.89 10.07
CA ASP A 36 -5.60 -6.95 10.21
C ASP A 36 -5.23 -5.73 11.05
N GLN A 37 -4.51 -5.93 12.15
CA GLN A 37 -4.00 -4.84 12.97
C GLN A 37 -3.02 -3.96 12.19
N ILE A 38 -2.13 -4.56 11.41
CA ILE A 38 -1.19 -3.81 10.57
C ILE A 38 -1.93 -3.01 9.50
N ARG A 39 -2.94 -3.60 8.86
CA ARG A 39 -3.78 -2.95 7.85
C ARG A 39 -4.50 -1.72 8.44
N GLU A 40 -5.09 -1.87 9.62
CA GLU A 40 -5.74 -0.78 10.36
C GLU A 40 -4.72 0.31 10.76
N MET A 41 -3.58 -0.08 11.37
CA MET A 41 -2.54 0.86 11.77
C MET A 41 -1.92 1.62 10.59
N ALA A 42 -1.85 1.00 9.41
CA ALA A 42 -1.41 1.61 8.16
C ALA A 42 -2.46 2.53 7.53
N GLY A 43 -3.69 2.60 8.10
CA GLY A 43 -4.79 3.36 7.54
C GLY A 43 -5.29 2.79 6.21
N LEU A 44 -5.26 1.46 6.06
CA LEU A 44 -5.66 0.73 4.85
C LEU A 44 -6.91 -0.15 5.07
N ASP A 45 -7.69 0.14 6.11
CA ASP A 45 -8.90 -0.58 6.52
C ASP A 45 -10.17 -0.12 5.79
N TRP A 46 -10.01 0.41 4.58
CA TRP A 46 -11.07 0.85 3.68
C TRP A 46 -11.09 0.04 2.39
N ASN A 47 -12.25 0.11 1.68
CA ASN A 47 -12.46 -0.56 0.41
C ASN A 47 -12.62 0.45 -0.73
N VAL A 48 -12.40 -0.03 -1.95
CA VAL A 48 -12.63 0.72 -3.17
C VAL A 48 -13.96 0.30 -3.77
N GLN A 49 -14.82 1.26 -4.01
CA GLN A 49 -16.08 1.11 -4.73
C GLN A 49 -15.93 1.65 -6.15
N VAL A 50 -16.72 1.08 -7.05
CA VAL A 50 -16.80 1.53 -8.45
C VAL A 50 -18.18 2.12 -8.67
N GLU A 51 -18.22 3.40 -8.99
CA GLU A 51 -19.46 4.15 -9.16
C GLU A 51 -19.61 4.65 -10.60
N PRO A 52 -20.83 4.68 -11.15
CA PRO A 52 -21.06 5.20 -12.50
C PRO A 52 -20.79 6.71 -12.57
N LEU A 53 -20.23 7.14 -13.68
CA LEU A 53 -20.09 8.55 -13.99
C LEU A 53 -21.29 9.05 -14.80
N TYR A 54 -21.64 10.31 -14.59
CA TYR A 54 -22.73 10.97 -15.31
C TYR A 54 -22.25 12.24 -15.99
N ARG A 55 -22.82 12.54 -17.14
CA ARG A 55 -22.67 13.83 -17.84
C ARG A 55 -23.99 14.57 -17.86
N LYS A 56 -23.95 15.86 -17.82
CA LYS A 56 -25.15 16.69 -17.91
C LYS A 56 -25.42 17.06 -19.38
N ILE A 57 -26.63 16.71 -19.88
CA ILE A 57 -27.10 17.02 -21.24
C ILE A 57 -28.46 17.68 -21.06
N ASP A 58 -28.63 18.92 -21.56
CA ASP A 58 -29.87 19.68 -21.53
C ASP A 58 -30.53 19.76 -20.14
N GLY A 59 -29.70 19.75 -19.09
CA GLY A 59 -30.17 19.79 -17.69
C GLY A 59 -30.32 18.43 -17.03
N GLU A 60 -30.36 17.37 -17.76
CA GLU A 60 -30.52 15.98 -17.31
C GLU A 60 -29.18 15.29 -17.06
N PHE A 61 -29.11 14.42 -16.04
CA PHE A 61 -27.93 13.56 -15.80
C PHE A 61 -28.07 12.26 -16.57
N VAL A 62 -27.19 12.05 -17.51
CA VAL A 62 -27.11 10.84 -18.34
C VAL A 62 -25.85 10.08 -18.00
N GLU A 63 -25.96 8.78 -17.75
CA GLU A 63 -24.84 7.91 -17.44
C GLU A 63 -23.79 7.94 -18.57
N PHE A 64 -22.52 7.96 -18.18
CA PHE A 64 -21.38 7.88 -19.11
C PHE A 64 -20.80 6.46 -19.11
N PRO A 65 -21.19 5.60 -20.08
CA PRO A 65 -20.92 4.16 -20.01
C PRO A 65 -19.47 3.76 -20.29
N LEU A 66 -18.62 4.72 -20.69
CA LEU A 66 -17.22 4.45 -21.06
C LEU A 66 -16.24 4.50 -19.88
N ALA A 67 -16.68 4.99 -18.73
CA ALA A 67 -15.84 5.09 -17.54
C ALA A 67 -16.67 5.11 -16.26
N ASN A 68 -16.02 4.72 -15.16
CA ASN A 68 -16.53 4.77 -13.80
C ASN A 68 -15.59 5.58 -12.89
N ALA A 69 -16.10 6.05 -11.76
CA ALA A 69 -15.28 6.57 -10.68
C ALA A 69 -14.79 5.41 -9.80
N SER A 70 -13.54 5.46 -9.40
CA SER A 70 -13.00 4.66 -8.30
C SER A 70 -13.04 5.52 -7.04
N VAL A 71 -13.74 5.06 -6.01
CA VAL A 71 -14.07 5.84 -4.81
C VAL A 71 -13.72 5.05 -3.56
N ARG A 72 -13.12 5.71 -2.57
CA ARG A 72 -12.88 5.15 -1.24
C ARG A 72 -14.14 5.21 -0.40
N ASP A 73 -14.60 4.06 0.14
CA ASP A 73 -15.88 3.92 0.84
C ASP A 73 -15.96 4.70 2.16
N MET A 74 -14.86 4.83 2.88
CA MET A 74 -14.87 5.43 4.22
C MET A 74 -15.14 6.94 4.25
N ASP A 75 -14.82 7.67 3.18
CA ASP A 75 -14.89 9.15 3.13
C ASP A 75 -15.32 9.71 1.77
N ASN A 76 -15.72 8.85 0.84
CA ASN A 76 -16.09 9.18 -0.54
C ASN A 76 -14.99 9.92 -1.33
N THR A 77 -13.71 9.69 -0.97
CA THR A 77 -12.59 10.27 -1.72
C THR A 77 -12.52 9.66 -3.12
N ASN A 78 -12.53 10.51 -4.14
CA ASN A 78 -12.31 10.08 -5.52
C ASN A 78 -10.85 9.69 -5.72
N LEU A 79 -10.60 8.42 -6.04
CA LEU A 79 -9.27 7.87 -6.28
C LEU A 79 -8.87 7.98 -7.76
N GLY A 80 -9.84 7.84 -8.67
CA GLY A 80 -9.57 7.93 -10.10
C GLY A 80 -10.79 7.73 -10.99
N CYS A 81 -10.51 7.76 -12.29
CA CYS A 81 -11.46 7.40 -13.34
C CYS A 81 -10.93 6.12 -14.02
N VAL A 82 -11.75 5.10 -14.04
CA VAL A 82 -11.38 3.74 -14.47
C VAL A 82 -12.29 3.26 -15.60
N GLY A 83 -11.81 2.28 -16.37
CA GLY A 83 -12.60 1.70 -17.44
C GLY A 83 -13.81 0.90 -16.93
N PRO A 84 -14.82 0.65 -17.78
CA PRO A 84 -16.09 0.03 -17.36
C PRO A 84 -15.95 -1.44 -16.90
N ARG A 85 -14.84 -2.09 -17.23
CA ARG A 85 -14.53 -3.47 -16.81
C ARG A 85 -13.45 -3.57 -15.75
N TRP A 86 -13.01 -2.42 -15.22
CA TRP A 86 -12.02 -2.42 -14.17
C TRP A 86 -12.63 -2.88 -12.85
N THR A 87 -11.91 -3.73 -12.14
CA THR A 87 -12.27 -4.22 -10.80
C THR A 87 -11.16 -3.87 -9.82
N PRO A 88 -11.48 -3.36 -8.64
CA PRO A 88 -10.48 -3.03 -7.64
C PRO A 88 -9.85 -4.30 -7.05
N TYR A 89 -8.53 -4.28 -6.87
CA TYR A 89 -7.85 -5.20 -5.98
C TYR A 89 -7.84 -4.56 -4.60
N GLN A 90 -8.59 -5.13 -3.65
CA GLN A 90 -8.81 -4.52 -2.34
C GLN A 90 -7.55 -4.55 -1.45
N ASN A 91 -7.45 -3.59 -0.53
CA ASN A 91 -6.34 -3.53 0.42
C ASN A 91 -6.23 -4.81 1.25
N GLU A 92 -7.35 -5.34 1.74
CA GLU A 92 -7.40 -6.60 2.47
C GLU A 92 -6.71 -7.75 1.70
N SER A 93 -6.97 -7.86 0.40
CA SER A 93 -6.38 -8.90 -0.45
C SER A 93 -4.84 -8.83 -0.52
N MET A 94 -4.24 -7.64 -0.36
CA MET A 94 -2.78 -7.49 -0.27
C MET A 94 -2.22 -8.15 0.97
N PHE A 95 -2.88 -7.95 2.12
CA PHE A 95 -2.44 -8.54 3.38
C PHE A 95 -2.71 -10.05 3.41
N GLU A 96 -3.85 -10.49 2.89
CA GLU A 96 -4.16 -11.92 2.74
C GLU A 96 -3.14 -12.66 1.86
N CYS A 97 -2.57 -12.01 0.86
CA CYS A 97 -1.52 -12.59 0.03
C CYS A 97 -0.27 -12.95 0.84
N PHE A 98 0.12 -12.13 1.82
CA PHE A 98 1.30 -12.38 2.64
C PHE A 98 1.02 -13.16 3.94
N ARG A 99 -0.22 -13.13 4.43
CA ARG A 99 -0.61 -13.75 5.71
C ARG A 99 -0.08 -15.18 5.88
N PRO A 100 -0.30 -16.12 4.93
CA PRO A 100 0.17 -17.51 5.12
C PRO A 100 1.68 -17.63 5.26
N MET A 101 2.44 -16.78 4.58
CA MET A 101 3.91 -16.79 4.63
C MET A 101 4.43 -16.21 5.94
N VAL A 102 3.76 -15.20 6.48
CA VAL A 102 4.11 -14.61 7.78
C VAL A 102 3.75 -15.56 8.90
N GLU A 103 2.55 -16.16 8.90
CA GLU A 103 2.10 -17.11 9.90
C GLU A 103 2.97 -18.40 9.95
N ASN A 104 3.52 -18.80 8.81
CA ASN A 104 4.48 -19.92 8.75
C ASN A 104 5.94 -19.50 9.01
N GLY A 105 6.19 -18.26 9.42
CA GLY A 105 7.53 -17.76 9.77
C GLY A 105 8.48 -17.58 8.59
N LEU A 106 7.98 -17.61 7.36
CA LEU A 106 8.80 -17.41 6.14
C LEU A 106 9.11 -15.95 5.89
N MET A 107 8.26 -15.06 6.38
CA MET A 107 8.37 -13.61 6.24
C MET A 107 7.95 -12.93 7.56
N LYS A 108 8.28 -11.65 7.68
CA LYS A 108 7.75 -10.76 8.71
C LYS A 108 7.31 -9.44 8.08
N TRP A 109 6.28 -8.83 8.62
CA TRP A 109 5.81 -7.52 8.19
C TRP A 109 6.90 -6.47 8.39
N HIS A 110 7.06 -5.58 7.41
CA HIS A 110 8.06 -4.54 7.48
C HIS A 110 7.47 -3.13 7.30
N THR A 111 6.90 -2.81 6.15
CA THR A 111 6.22 -1.52 5.93
C THR A 111 4.95 -1.72 5.13
N ALA A 112 3.95 -0.91 5.41
CA ALA A 112 2.76 -0.77 4.58
C ALA A 112 2.25 0.65 4.67
N GLY A 113 1.54 1.11 3.65
CA GLY A 113 0.96 2.44 3.70
C GLY A 113 0.32 2.88 2.38
N SER A 114 0.01 4.16 2.34
CA SER A 114 -0.70 4.81 1.25
C SER A 114 -0.03 6.13 0.84
N LEU A 115 -0.05 6.39 -0.46
CA LEU A 115 0.44 7.61 -1.09
C LEU A 115 -0.68 8.26 -1.90
N ARG A 116 -0.56 9.58 -2.13
CA ARG A 116 -1.44 10.33 -3.03
C ARG A 116 -2.92 10.17 -2.66
N ASN A 117 -3.23 10.34 -1.39
CA ASN A 117 -4.59 10.23 -0.86
C ASN A 117 -5.25 8.87 -1.17
N GLY A 118 -4.52 7.77 -1.03
CA GLY A 118 -5.04 6.43 -1.26
C GLY A 118 -4.94 5.92 -2.70
N GLN A 119 -4.48 6.74 -3.65
CA GLN A 119 -4.35 6.31 -5.05
C GLN A 119 -3.29 5.22 -5.26
N ARG A 120 -2.31 5.14 -4.36
CA ARG A 120 -1.25 4.12 -4.35
C ARG A 120 -1.14 3.52 -2.97
N VAL A 121 -1.08 2.21 -2.92
CA VAL A 121 -0.90 1.45 -1.68
C VAL A 121 0.23 0.45 -1.85
N TRP A 122 0.95 0.16 -0.77
CA TRP A 122 2.02 -0.83 -0.77
C TRP A 122 2.05 -1.63 0.54
N CYS A 123 2.60 -2.81 0.44
CA CYS A 123 2.95 -3.66 1.56
C CYS A 123 4.30 -4.34 1.27
N LEU A 124 5.21 -4.29 2.23
CA LEU A 124 6.55 -4.87 2.17
C LEU A 124 6.74 -5.83 3.33
N CYS A 125 7.15 -7.05 3.02
CA CYS A 125 7.52 -8.06 4.00
C CYS A 125 8.98 -8.44 3.85
N GLU A 126 9.70 -8.56 4.96
CA GLU A 126 11.06 -9.07 4.96
C GLU A 126 11.05 -10.60 4.95
N LEU A 127 11.86 -11.20 4.08
CA LEU A 127 12.01 -12.64 4.02
C LEU A 127 12.93 -13.13 5.15
N ASN A 128 12.51 -14.15 5.88
CA ASN A 128 13.32 -14.83 6.88
C ASN A 128 14.29 -15.81 6.20
N LEU A 129 15.17 -15.29 5.37
CA LEU A 129 16.25 -16.03 4.70
C LEU A 129 17.58 -15.63 5.33
N GLU A 130 18.56 -16.54 5.23
CA GLU A 130 19.92 -16.16 5.60
C GLU A 130 20.34 -14.93 4.83
N ASN A 131 20.86 -13.93 5.54
CA ASN A 131 21.33 -12.71 4.94
C ASN A 131 22.54 -13.01 4.08
N SER A 132 22.61 -12.38 2.92
CA SER A 132 23.78 -12.49 2.04
C SER A 132 24.69 -11.28 2.31
N GLU A 133 25.95 -11.55 2.59
CA GLU A 133 26.99 -10.50 2.65
C GLU A 133 27.71 -10.42 1.31
N ILE A 134 27.85 -9.21 0.77
CA ILE A 134 28.72 -8.97 -0.40
C ILE A 134 30.16 -8.85 0.06
N THR A 135 30.39 -8.20 1.19
CA THR A 135 31.65 -8.10 1.91
C THR A 135 31.37 -8.20 3.41
N PRO A 136 32.32 -8.61 4.25
CA PRO A 136 32.12 -8.66 5.70
C PRO A 136 31.56 -7.34 6.25
N GLY A 137 30.38 -7.41 6.89
CA GLY A 137 29.66 -6.25 7.42
C GLY A 137 28.71 -5.55 6.45
N ASP A 138 28.58 -6.03 5.20
CA ASP A 138 27.67 -5.48 4.19
C ASP A 138 26.47 -6.42 3.99
N GLU A 139 25.49 -6.29 4.85
CA GLU A 139 24.32 -7.15 4.92
C GLU A 139 23.28 -6.75 3.86
N ILE A 140 22.78 -7.73 3.12
CA ILE A 140 21.64 -7.56 2.21
C ILE A 140 20.42 -8.24 2.82
N ARG A 141 19.39 -7.44 3.10
CA ARG A 141 18.08 -7.93 3.48
C ARG A 141 17.21 -8.10 2.23
N LYS A 142 16.42 -9.15 2.20
CA LYS A 142 15.55 -9.50 1.06
C LYS A 142 14.11 -9.26 1.42
N PHE A 143 13.39 -8.62 0.52
CA PHE A 143 11.99 -8.24 0.75
C PHE A 143 11.10 -8.70 -0.40
N ALA A 144 9.86 -9.00 -0.06
CA ALA A 144 8.76 -9.13 -1.00
C ALA A 144 7.89 -7.87 -0.89
N MET A 145 7.59 -7.26 -2.02
CA MET A 145 6.77 -6.05 -2.12
C MET A 145 5.53 -6.34 -2.95
N LEU A 146 4.38 -5.89 -2.48
CA LEU A 146 3.16 -5.79 -3.24
C LEU A 146 2.72 -4.34 -3.27
N SER A 147 2.45 -3.81 -4.45
CA SER A 147 1.91 -2.47 -4.64
C SER A 147 0.72 -2.50 -5.59
N ASN A 148 -0.20 -1.56 -5.39
CA ASN A 148 -1.41 -1.46 -6.19
C ASN A 148 -1.80 -0.01 -6.42
N GLY A 149 -2.48 0.25 -7.54
CA GLY A 149 -3.05 1.55 -7.87
C GLY A 149 -4.57 1.51 -7.94
N HIS A 150 -5.22 2.34 -7.15
CA HIS A 150 -6.68 2.47 -7.15
C HIS A 150 -7.21 3.50 -8.15
N ASP A 151 -6.33 4.20 -8.86
CA ASP A 151 -6.66 5.20 -9.89
C ASP A 151 -6.72 4.62 -11.32
N GLY A 152 -6.57 3.31 -11.47
CA GLY A 152 -6.55 2.63 -12.77
C GLY A 152 -5.26 2.82 -13.58
N LYS A 153 -4.22 3.48 -13.03
CA LYS A 153 -2.96 3.78 -13.75
C LYS A 153 -1.82 2.85 -13.40
N LEU A 154 -1.94 2.09 -12.32
CA LEU A 154 -0.97 1.10 -11.88
C LEU A 154 -1.68 -0.23 -11.68
N ALA A 155 -1.19 -1.28 -12.32
CA ALA A 155 -1.63 -2.64 -12.05
C ALA A 155 -1.08 -3.12 -10.70
N VAL A 156 -1.68 -4.16 -10.14
CA VAL A 156 -1.08 -4.89 -9.02
C VAL A 156 0.30 -5.37 -9.43
N HIS A 157 1.29 -5.02 -8.64
CA HIS A 157 2.68 -5.39 -8.86
C HIS A 157 3.20 -6.14 -7.65
N PHE A 158 3.66 -7.36 -7.87
CA PHE A 158 4.36 -8.18 -6.88
C PHE A 158 5.80 -8.40 -7.33
N GLY A 159 6.76 -8.23 -6.42
CA GLY A 159 8.16 -8.42 -6.74
C GLY A 159 9.02 -8.62 -5.50
N PHE A 160 10.24 -9.10 -5.74
CA PHE A 160 11.27 -9.19 -4.71
C PHE A 160 12.28 -8.06 -4.89
N THR A 161 12.71 -7.46 -3.79
CA THR A 161 13.72 -6.41 -3.80
C THR A 161 14.78 -6.68 -2.74
N PRO A 162 16.06 -6.76 -3.11
CA PRO A 162 17.15 -6.73 -2.15
C PRO A 162 17.35 -5.29 -1.66
N ILE A 163 17.53 -5.11 -0.37
CA ILE A 163 17.88 -3.81 0.22
C ILE A 163 19.20 -3.95 0.95
N ARG A 164 20.17 -3.15 0.52
CA ARG A 164 21.48 -3.08 1.14
C ARG A 164 21.39 -2.22 2.41
N VAL A 165 21.83 -2.77 3.55
CA VAL A 165 21.79 -2.08 4.86
C VAL A 165 22.98 -1.11 5.00
N VAL A 166 23.21 -0.24 4.02
CA VAL A 166 24.34 0.72 4.05
C VAL A 166 23.92 2.11 4.56
N CYS A 167 22.64 2.42 4.53
CA CYS A 167 22.08 3.66 5.06
C CYS A 167 20.60 3.47 5.38
N ALA A 168 20.15 4.06 6.47
CA ALA A 168 18.74 4.08 6.92
C ALA A 168 17.77 4.83 5.98
N ASN A 169 18.07 4.94 4.69
CA ASN A 169 17.30 5.66 3.69
C ASN A 169 16.67 4.67 2.71
N LEU A 170 15.46 4.19 3.05
CA LEU A 170 14.51 3.68 2.08
C LEU A 170 13.92 4.86 1.31
N SER A 171 14.57 5.28 0.24
CA SER A 171 13.94 6.11 -0.79
C SER A 171 13.27 5.17 -1.80
N LEU A 172 11.96 5.09 -1.72
CA LEU A 172 11.10 4.58 -2.80
C LEU A 172 10.91 5.65 -3.87
#